data_5a18549e1cf44a926fd2f22f92ac2167
#
_entry.id   5a18549e1cf44a926fd2f22f92ac2167
#
_cell.length_a   1.000
_cell.length_b   1.000
_cell.length_c   1.000
_cell.angle_alpha   90.00
_cell.angle_beta   90.00
_cell.angle_gamma   90.00
#
_symmetry.space_group_name_H-M   'P 1'
#
loop_
_entity.id
_entity.type
_entity.pdbx_description
1 polymer ?
#
loop_
_entity_poly.entity_id
_entity_poly.type
_entity_poly.pdbx_seq_one_letter_code
_entity_poly.pdbx_strand_id
1 'polypeptide(L)'
;MHMKKATNITLATLAAALLASSCIKEADPYEIATEDQVTLETLIEGIPASLVQAGSAGYASEGQAWDFALPAIHIATESMTGDVAIGGNIGYDWFAQWGTNEALGADYAVGALTWNNYYAWIMAANNVIKQIDASDFATLDATQKSYLGFAYAYRAMFYLDLVRLYEFKENNYTEAPGVLGLGVPIVLPETTEAEAKNNPRAKVDDIYDQVIFPDLDKAEELLSGFTAPDKYTISPALVYGLKARAWLERGTAKNDAEAYVSAAEYARLAINASGCTPLTQEQWEDPSNGFNSATANNAWIWGLALPSESVANLFCFTAHMSTENAWSAYGNDACRCINSNLYNSIDLRDFRRHSWLDPDRKDPEKESYDYKSCRKEGKEYFNELPDYANIKFRPAQGAYEDFKVGGAADHPLSLIHISEPTRPRLIS
;
A
#
# COMPACT_ATOMS: atom_id res chain seq x y z
N MET A 1 60.27 -6.86 49.90
CA MET A 1 59.53 -5.77 49.22
C MET A 1 59.63 -5.79 47.67
N HIS A 2 60.56 -6.55 47.11
CA HIS A 2 60.75 -6.62 45.66
C HIS A 2 59.84 -7.60 44.91
N MET A 3 59.33 -8.64 45.57
CA MET A 3 58.49 -9.69 44.93
C MET A 3 57.05 -9.21 44.63
N LYS A 4 56.46 -8.31 45.45
CA LYS A 4 55.11 -7.77 45.22
C LYS A 4 55.03 -6.78 44.03
N LYS A 5 56.13 -6.12 43.66
CA LYS A 5 56.18 -5.20 42.52
C LYS A 5 56.23 -5.95 41.17
N ALA A 6 56.92 -7.09 41.11
CA ALA A 6 57.01 -7.88 39.91
C ALA A 6 55.67 -8.54 39.54
N THR A 7 54.90 -9.01 40.55
CA THR A 7 53.57 -9.62 40.34
C THR A 7 52.55 -8.63 39.84
N ASN A 8 52.58 -7.38 40.30
CA ASN A 8 51.66 -6.35 39.85
C ASN A 8 51.94 -5.84 38.42
N ILE A 9 53.21 -5.85 38.00
CA ILE A 9 53.59 -5.50 36.61
C ILE A 9 53.15 -6.59 35.62
N THR A 10 53.31 -7.87 36.02
CA THR A 10 52.87 -8.99 35.16
C THR A 10 51.36 -9.10 35.03
N LEU A 11 50.59 -8.74 36.07
CA LEU A 11 49.12 -8.68 35.99
C LEU A 11 48.65 -7.49 35.16
N ALA A 12 49.31 -6.35 35.23
CA ALA A 12 48.96 -5.17 34.43
C ALA A 12 49.26 -5.36 32.93
N THR A 13 50.36 -6.04 32.60
CA THR A 13 50.69 -6.39 31.20
C THR A 13 49.78 -7.49 30.66
N LEU A 14 49.32 -8.45 31.44
CA LEU A 14 48.33 -9.43 31.03
C LEU A 14 46.95 -8.82 30.78
N ALA A 15 46.53 -7.88 31.66
CA ALA A 15 45.27 -7.12 31.47
C ALA A 15 45.33 -6.20 30.26
N ALA A 16 46.44 -5.56 29.97
CA ALA A 16 46.63 -4.75 28.77
C ALA A 16 46.67 -5.61 27.47
N ALA A 17 47.22 -6.80 27.54
CA ALA A 17 47.20 -7.74 26.41
C ALA A 17 45.82 -8.31 26.15
N LEU A 18 44.97 -8.48 27.20
CA LEU A 18 43.56 -8.90 27.04
C LEU A 18 42.66 -7.77 26.50
N LEU A 19 43.02 -6.51 26.78
CA LEU A 19 42.30 -5.39 26.19
C LEU A 19 42.74 -5.07 24.74
N ALA A 20 43.93 -5.44 24.34
CA ALA A 20 44.44 -5.31 22.97
C ALA A 20 43.99 -6.45 22.03
N SER A 21 43.45 -7.53 22.60
CA SER A 21 42.93 -8.67 21.80
C SER A 21 41.41 -8.63 21.63
N SER A 22 40.71 -7.59 22.08
CA SER A 22 39.42 -7.25 21.55
C SER A 22 39.63 -6.54 20.19
N CYS A 23 40.24 -7.22 19.23
CA CYS A 23 39.87 -6.97 17.85
C CYS A 23 38.35 -7.18 17.82
N ILE A 24 37.58 -6.09 17.84
CA ILE A 24 36.34 -6.05 17.12
C ILE A 24 36.78 -6.53 15.73
N LYS A 25 36.59 -7.80 15.41
CA LYS A 25 36.37 -8.16 14.02
C LYS A 25 35.27 -7.19 13.62
N GLU A 26 35.58 -6.22 12.76
CA GLU A 26 34.55 -5.65 11.94
C GLU A 26 33.81 -6.89 11.44
N ALA A 27 32.62 -7.13 11.95
CA ALA A 27 31.71 -8.03 11.28
C ALA A 27 31.66 -7.43 9.88
N ASP A 28 32.10 -8.16 8.87
CA ASP A 28 31.77 -7.82 7.50
C ASP A 28 30.31 -7.41 7.56
N PRO A 29 29.93 -6.25 7.01
CA PRO A 29 28.54 -5.86 7.00
C PRO A 29 27.80 -6.95 6.22
N TYR A 30 27.28 -7.92 6.94
CA TYR A 30 26.65 -9.14 6.42
C TYR A 30 25.33 -8.81 5.72
N GLU A 31 25.00 -7.52 5.57
CA GLU A 31 23.68 -7.09 5.13
C GLU A 31 23.69 -5.94 4.10
N ILE A 32 24.82 -5.49 3.64
CA ILE A 32 24.87 -4.57 2.50
C ILE A 32 25.42 -5.32 1.32
N ALA A 33 24.54 -5.76 0.43
CA ALA A 33 24.94 -6.30 -0.86
C ALA A 33 25.81 -5.25 -1.57
N THR A 34 27.00 -5.64 -1.96
CA THR A 34 27.88 -4.78 -2.79
C THR A 34 27.24 -4.60 -4.17
N GLU A 35 27.54 -3.51 -4.86
CA GLU A 35 26.93 -3.17 -6.17
C GLU A 35 27.00 -4.35 -7.18
N ASP A 36 28.02 -5.15 -7.11
CA ASP A 36 28.25 -6.34 -7.93
C ASP A 36 27.47 -7.60 -7.48
N GLN A 37 26.85 -7.57 -6.30
CA GLN A 37 25.98 -8.65 -5.75
C GLN A 37 24.49 -8.38 -5.99
N VAL A 38 24.11 -7.18 -6.39
CA VAL A 38 22.72 -6.82 -6.64
C VAL A 38 22.32 -7.26 -8.05
N THR A 39 21.62 -8.37 -8.14
CA THR A 39 21.08 -8.84 -9.42
C THR A 39 19.85 -8.05 -9.82
N LEU A 40 19.55 -8.06 -11.12
CA LEU A 40 18.33 -7.45 -11.65
C LEU A 40 17.06 -8.05 -11.01
N GLU A 41 17.08 -9.36 -10.75
CA GLU A 41 16.01 -10.08 -10.03
C GLU A 41 15.81 -9.51 -8.63
N THR A 42 16.90 -9.36 -7.86
CA THR A 42 16.82 -8.76 -6.51
C THR A 42 16.24 -7.35 -6.51
N LEU A 43 16.60 -6.53 -7.51
CA LEU A 43 16.07 -5.18 -7.64
C LEU A 43 14.56 -5.18 -7.90
N ILE A 44 14.10 -6.01 -8.83
CA ILE A 44 12.68 -6.03 -9.21
C ILE A 44 11.80 -6.64 -8.10
N GLU A 45 12.28 -7.69 -7.42
CA GLU A 45 11.58 -8.30 -6.29
C GLU A 45 11.56 -7.39 -5.06
N GLY A 46 12.56 -6.54 -4.89
CA GLY A 46 12.63 -5.55 -3.83
C GLY A 46 11.51 -4.51 -3.90
N ILE A 47 10.96 -4.22 -5.08
CA ILE A 47 9.88 -3.24 -5.22
C ILE A 47 8.62 -3.69 -4.47
N PRO A 48 7.96 -4.82 -4.80
CA PRO A 48 6.76 -5.24 -4.09
C PRO A 48 7.01 -5.53 -2.60
N ALA A 49 8.18 -6.03 -2.22
CA ALA A 49 8.54 -6.23 -0.82
C ALA A 49 8.55 -4.91 -0.04
N SER A 50 9.09 -3.83 -0.63
CA SER A 50 9.15 -2.51 0.00
C SER A 50 7.77 -1.85 0.14
N LEU A 51 6.79 -2.23 -0.69
CA LEU A 51 5.42 -1.69 -0.62
C LEU A 51 4.66 -2.11 0.65
N VAL A 52 5.12 -3.13 1.36
CA VAL A 52 4.52 -3.62 2.61
C VAL A 52 5.51 -3.62 3.79
N GLN A 53 6.70 -3.07 3.59
CA GLN A 53 7.75 -3.06 4.61
C GLN A 53 7.45 -2.06 5.73
N ALA A 54 7.46 -2.54 6.98
CA ALA A 54 7.35 -1.67 8.14
C ALA A 54 8.59 -0.79 8.32
N GLY A 55 8.38 0.47 8.77
CA GLY A 55 9.46 1.41 9.06
C GLY A 55 10.13 2.01 7.83
N SER A 56 9.52 1.92 6.65
CA SER A 56 10.12 2.32 5.38
C SER A 56 10.13 3.83 5.12
N ALA A 57 9.28 4.61 5.79
CA ALA A 57 9.23 6.07 5.59
C ALA A 57 10.45 6.82 6.11
N GLY A 58 11.30 6.17 6.92
CA GLY A 58 12.50 6.79 7.49
C GLY A 58 12.22 7.93 8.47
N TYR A 59 11.00 8.01 9.02
CA TYR A 59 10.61 9.08 9.94
C TYR A 59 11.23 8.92 11.33
N ALA A 60 11.35 7.66 11.79
CA ALA A 60 12.00 7.35 13.07
C ALA A 60 12.79 6.04 12.95
N SER A 61 13.90 5.95 13.69
CA SER A 61 14.81 4.79 13.64
C SER A 61 14.19 3.47 14.09
N GLU A 62 13.12 3.52 14.88
CA GLU A 62 12.44 2.32 15.41
C GLU A 62 11.11 2.02 14.71
N GLY A 63 10.76 2.81 13.69
CA GLY A 63 9.45 2.76 13.05
C GLY A 63 8.33 3.31 13.95
N GLN A 64 7.14 3.41 13.40
CA GLN A 64 5.93 3.85 14.09
C GLN A 64 4.77 2.94 13.68
N ALA A 65 3.79 2.72 14.56
CA ALA A 65 2.67 1.82 14.30
C ALA A 65 1.86 2.14 13.01
N TRP A 66 1.95 3.35 12.52
CA TRP A 66 1.36 3.81 11.26
C TRP A 66 2.30 3.67 10.04
N ASP A 67 3.59 3.32 10.22
CA ASP A 67 4.57 3.23 9.14
C ASP A 67 4.70 1.78 8.65
N PHE A 68 3.76 1.37 7.81
CA PHE A 68 3.77 0.08 7.11
C PHE A 68 3.46 0.26 5.62
N ALA A 69 4.12 1.24 5.02
CA ALA A 69 4.21 1.51 3.60
C ALA A 69 2.85 1.75 2.90
N LEU A 70 2.59 1.14 1.73
CA LEU A 70 1.42 1.42 0.89
C LEU A 70 0.08 1.17 1.58
N PRO A 71 -0.11 0.07 2.34
CA PRO A 71 -1.37 -0.13 3.08
C PRO A 71 -1.65 0.96 4.11
N ALA A 72 -0.61 1.52 4.75
CA ALA A 72 -0.77 2.65 5.68
C ALA A 72 -1.20 3.93 4.96
N ILE A 73 -0.61 4.21 3.79
CA ILE A 73 -1.00 5.35 2.96
C ILE A 73 -2.47 5.22 2.54
N HIS A 74 -2.93 4.02 2.18
CA HIS A 74 -4.33 3.78 1.84
C HIS A 74 -5.27 4.03 3.02
N ILE A 75 -4.93 3.56 4.23
CA ILE A 75 -5.75 3.85 5.42
C ILE A 75 -5.78 5.36 5.70
N ALA A 76 -4.63 6.05 5.62
CA ALA A 76 -4.54 7.48 5.84
C ALA A 76 -5.45 8.26 4.87
N THR A 77 -5.35 7.97 3.59
CA THR A 77 -6.14 8.65 2.55
C THR A 77 -7.64 8.36 2.66
N GLU A 78 -8.03 7.11 2.93
CA GLU A 78 -9.44 6.76 3.15
C GLU A 78 -10.00 7.44 4.41
N SER A 79 -9.20 7.54 5.48
CA SER A 79 -9.63 8.25 6.70
C SER A 79 -9.91 9.72 6.45
N MET A 80 -9.23 10.36 5.49
CA MET A 80 -9.42 11.78 5.14
C MET A 80 -10.66 12.04 4.27
N THR A 81 -11.26 11.01 3.68
CA THR A 81 -12.43 11.18 2.78
C THR A 81 -13.73 11.42 3.52
N GLY A 82 -13.80 11.08 4.80
CA GLY A 82 -15.03 11.07 5.59
C GLY A 82 -15.89 9.82 5.37
N ASP A 83 -15.51 8.89 4.51
CA ASP A 83 -16.20 7.61 4.32
C ASP A 83 -15.91 6.64 5.47
N VAL A 84 -14.70 6.76 6.05
CA VAL A 84 -14.29 6.06 7.26
C VAL A 84 -14.47 6.94 8.47
N ALA A 85 -15.25 6.47 9.44
CA ALA A 85 -15.38 7.07 10.76
C ALA A 85 -14.58 6.24 11.76
N ILE A 86 -13.93 6.90 12.72
CA ILE A 86 -13.15 6.23 13.76
C ILE A 86 -13.90 6.37 15.08
N GLY A 87 -14.37 5.25 15.60
CA GLY A 87 -15.30 5.19 16.73
C GLY A 87 -14.69 5.43 18.11
N GLY A 88 -13.36 5.56 18.22
CA GLY A 88 -12.67 5.75 19.47
C GLY A 88 -11.32 6.43 19.29
N ASN A 89 -10.77 6.95 20.41
CA ASN A 89 -9.43 7.50 20.43
C ASN A 89 -8.59 6.71 21.46
N ILE A 90 -7.55 6.06 21.00
CA ILE A 90 -6.60 5.29 21.82
C ILE A 90 -5.23 5.93 21.82
N GLY A 91 -5.16 7.23 22.00
CA GLY A 91 -3.90 7.95 22.17
C GLY A 91 -3.15 8.19 20.87
N TYR A 92 -2.18 7.35 20.54
CA TYR A 92 -1.31 7.55 19.37
C TYR A 92 -1.87 7.05 18.06
N ASP A 93 -3.18 7.00 17.89
CA ASP A 93 -3.82 6.65 16.62
C ASP A 93 -3.76 7.83 15.63
N TRP A 94 -2.69 7.92 14.86
CA TRP A 94 -2.50 8.97 13.88
C TRP A 94 -3.55 8.94 12.75
N PHE A 95 -4.06 7.77 12.40
CA PHE A 95 -5.15 7.68 11.39
C PHE A 95 -6.42 8.40 11.88
N ALA A 96 -6.70 8.35 13.19
CA ALA A 96 -7.81 9.12 13.77
C ALA A 96 -7.59 10.62 13.64
N GLN A 97 -6.36 11.12 13.88
CA GLN A 97 -6.02 12.54 13.73
C GLN A 97 -6.09 12.98 12.26
N TRP A 98 -5.56 12.17 11.35
CA TRP A 98 -5.63 12.46 9.93
C TRP A 98 -7.08 12.44 9.41
N GLY A 99 -7.94 11.57 9.94
CA GLY A 99 -9.36 11.52 9.65
C GLY A 99 -10.11 12.79 10.05
N THR A 100 -9.62 13.55 11.04
CA THR A 100 -10.15 14.87 11.40
C THR A 100 -9.43 16.02 10.69
N ASN A 101 -8.58 15.71 9.70
CA ASN A 101 -7.75 16.65 8.97
C ASN A 101 -6.78 17.46 9.84
N GLU A 102 -6.35 16.87 10.94
CA GLU A 102 -5.28 17.40 11.80
C GLU A 102 -3.92 16.85 11.40
N ALA A 103 -2.86 17.57 11.74
CA ALA A 103 -1.47 17.13 11.54
C ALA A 103 -1.12 16.72 10.09
N LEU A 104 -1.59 17.50 9.09
CA LEU A 104 -1.36 17.26 7.66
C LEU A 104 -0.27 18.15 7.03
N GLY A 105 0.28 19.11 7.77
CA GLY A 105 1.29 20.04 7.26
C GLY A 105 2.63 19.37 6.97
N ALA A 106 3.55 20.11 6.35
CA ALA A 106 4.86 19.64 5.91
C ALA A 106 5.76 19.08 7.04
N ASP A 107 5.52 19.51 8.28
CA ASP A 107 6.28 19.08 9.44
C ASP A 107 5.73 17.81 10.11
N TYR A 108 4.67 17.24 9.54
CA TYR A 108 3.98 16.08 10.12
C TYR A 108 4.28 14.77 9.39
N ALA A 109 4.11 13.68 10.13
CA ALA A 109 4.47 12.33 9.72
C ALA A 109 3.80 11.85 8.42
N VAL A 110 2.56 12.26 8.14
CA VAL A 110 1.85 11.83 6.93
C VAL A 110 2.54 12.31 5.66
N GLY A 111 3.14 13.50 5.68
CA GLY A 111 3.93 14.01 4.55
C GLY A 111 5.18 13.15 4.32
N ALA A 112 5.91 12.82 5.38
CA ALA A 112 7.07 11.94 5.29
C ALA A 112 6.69 10.52 4.85
N LEU A 113 5.63 9.94 5.42
CA LEU A 113 5.12 8.62 5.03
C LEU A 113 4.85 8.54 3.53
N THR A 114 4.13 9.50 2.98
CA THR A 114 3.74 9.47 1.59
C THR A 114 4.92 9.81 0.67
N TRP A 115 5.57 10.95 0.90
CA TRP A 115 6.62 11.44 0.02
C TRP A 115 7.84 10.52 -0.05
N ASN A 116 8.36 10.13 1.11
CA ASN A 116 9.58 9.33 1.19
C ASN A 116 9.37 7.94 0.56
N ASN A 117 8.24 7.29 0.86
CA ASN A 117 7.95 5.99 0.29
C ASN A 117 7.81 6.04 -1.24
N TYR A 118 6.96 6.92 -1.77
CA TYR A 118 6.78 6.97 -3.22
C TYR A 118 8.06 7.30 -3.98
N TYR A 119 8.88 8.24 -3.49
CA TYR A 119 10.14 8.56 -4.16
C TYR A 119 11.20 7.47 -4.01
N ALA A 120 11.22 6.73 -2.89
CA ALA A 120 12.05 5.54 -2.75
C ALA A 120 11.64 4.45 -3.76
N TRP A 121 10.34 4.21 -3.94
CA TRP A 121 9.83 3.24 -4.91
C TRP A 121 10.07 3.67 -6.36
N ILE A 122 9.95 4.97 -6.67
CA ILE A 122 10.31 5.51 -7.99
C ILE A 122 11.80 5.31 -8.26
N MET A 123 12.66 5.54 -7.27
CA MET A 123 14.10 5.29 -7.41
C MET A 123 14.40 3.80 -7.61
N ALA A 124 13.71 2.91 -6.90
CA ALA A 124 13.86 1.47 -7.11
C ALA A 124 13.48 1.06 -8.55
N ALA A 125 12.36 1.56 -9.07
CA ALA A 125 11.96 1.33 -10.47
C ALA A 125 12.98 1.94 -11.48
N ASN A 126 13.45 3.15 -11.21
CA ASN A 126 14.49 3.80 -12.04
C ASN A 126 15.79 2.99 -12.07
N ASN A 127 16.19 2.37 -10.96
CA ASN A 127 17.39 1.53 -10.91
C ASN A 127 17.26 0.30 -11.81
N VAL A 128 16.11 -0.36 -11.85
CA VAL A 128 15.85 -1.46 -12.80
C VAL A 128 15.90 -0.97 -14.24
N ILE A 129 15.22 0.14 -14.55
CA ILE A 129 15.18 0.72 -15.90
C ILE A 129 16.60 1.10 -16.37
N LYS A 130 17.41 1.66 -15.48
CA LYS A 130 18.78 2.08 -15.81
C LYS A 130 19.71 0.89 -16.10
N GLN A 131 19.50 -0.25 -15.47
CA GLN A 131 20.36 -1.43 -15.66
C GLN A 131 20.10 -2.18 -16.97
N ILE A 132 18.94 -1.97 -17.59
CA ILE A 132 18.58 -2.62 -18.84
C ILE A 132 18.76 -1.63 -19.97
N ASP A 133 19.65 -1.94 -20.93
CA ASP A 133 19.75 -1.17 -22.16
C ASP A 133 18.49 -1.39 -23.01
N ALA A 134 17.60 -0.44 -22.96
CA ALA A 134 16.30 -0.46 -23.61
C ALA A 134 16.27 0.36 -24.92
N SER A 135 17.41 0.60 -25.55
CA SER A 135 17.51 1.29 -26.84
C SER A 135 16.74 0.56 -27.95
N ASP A 136 16.66 -0.79 -27.87
CA ASP A 136 15.86 -1.63 -28.76
C ASP A 136 15.26 -2.83 -28.00
N PHE A 137 13.97 -2.80 -27.74
CA PHE A 137 13.25 -3.89 -27.04
C PHE A 137 13.32 -5.23 -27.78
N ALA A 138 13.60 -5.24 -29.09
CA ALA A 138 13.74 -6.48 -29.85
C ALA A 138 15.00 -7.28 -29.43
N THR A 139 16.01 -6.62 -28.89
CA THR A 139 17.27 -7.25 -28.45
C THR A 139 17.18 -7.88 -27.07
N LEU A 140 16.17 -7.54 -26.26
CA LEU A 140 15.99 -8.02 -24.91
C LEU A 140 15.47 -9.47 -24.91
N ASP A 141 15.99 -10.27 -23.96
CA ASP A 141 15.41 -11.59 -23.68
C ASP A 141 14.07 -11.47 -22.94
N ALA A 142 13.38 -12.61 -22.74
CA ALA A 142 12.06 -12.63 -22.13
C ALA A 142 12.07 -12.15 -20.67
N THR A 143 13.13 -12.45 -19.91
CA THR A 143 13.29 -12.04 -18.52
C THR A 143 13.53 -10.54 -18.42
N GLN A 144 14.43 -10.00 -19.23
CA GLN A 144 14.68 -8.57 -19.30
C GLN A 144 13.44 -7.78 -19.70
N LYS A 145 12.67 -8.27 -20.68
CA LYS A 145 11.40 -7.67 -21.09
C LYS A 145 10.40 -7.63 -19.94
N SER A 146 10.22 -8.74 -19.21
CA SER A 146 9.29 -8.78 -18.10
C SER A 146 9.71 -7.83 -16.98
N TYR A 147 10.98 -7.85 -16.57
CA TYR A 147 11.48 -6.98 -15.49
C TYR A 147 11.40 -5.50 -15.84
N LEU A 148 11.74 -5.15 -17.06
CA LEU A 148 11.59 -3.78 -17.54
C LEU A 148 10.13 -3.34 -17.61
N GLY A 149 9.24 -4.22 -18.08
CA GLY A 149 7.80 -4.00 -18.12
C GLY A 149 7.21 -3.80 -16.71
N PHE A 150 7.67 -4.58 -15.72
CA PHE A 150 7.28 -4.40 -14.32
C PHE A 150 7.74 -3.07 -13.76
N ALA A 151 8.99 -2.69 -14.02
CA ALA A 151 9.55 -1.42 -13.52
C ALA A 151 8.80 -0.21 -14.09
N TYR A 152 8.46 -0.21 -15.38
CA TYR A 152 7.63 0.83 -15.98
C TYR A 152 6.22 0.87 -15.38
N ALA A 153 5.57 -0.29 -15.21
CA ALA A 153 4.24 -0.36 -14.61
C ALA A 153 4.23 0.17 -13.16
N TYR A 154 5.21 -0.21 -12.36
CA TYR A 154 5.38 0.31 -10.99
C TYR A 154 5.60 1.83 -10.99
N ARG A 155 6.51 2.35 -11.81
CA ARG A 155 6.79 3.79 -11.84
C ARG A 155 5.55 4.59 -12.26
N ALA A 156 4.83 4.14 -13.26
CA ALA A 156 3.57 4.75 -13.68
C ALA A 156 2.52 4.73 -12.56
N MET A 157 2.37 3.62 -11.84
CA MET A 157 1.46 3.48 -10.69
C MET A 157 1.82 4.50 -9.59
N PHE A 158 3.10 4.62 -9.26
CA PHE A 158 3.55 5.55 -8.22
C PHE A 158 3.32 7.01 -8.61
N TYR A 159 3.59 7.40 -9.84
CA TYR A 159 3.28 8.75 -10.31
C TYR A 159 1.80 9.03 -10.40
N LEU A 160 0.98 8.05 -10.79
CA LEU A 160 -0.47 8.19 -10.82
C LEU A 160 -1.03 8.46 -9.41
N ASP A 161 -0.56 7.72 -8.41
CA ASP A 161 -0.96 7.96 -7.03
C ASP A 161 -0.46 9.30 -6.49
N LEU A 162 0.80 9.68 -6.77
CA LEU A 162 1.35 10.98 -6.38
C LEU A 162 0.57 12.15 -6.99
N VAL A 163 0.18 12.07 -8.25
CA VAL A 163 -0.63 13.13 -8.88
C VAL A 163 -1.96 13.25 -8.14
N ARG A 164 -2.64 12.14 -7.86
CA ARG A 164 -3.93 12.14 -7.15
C ARG A 164 -3.82 12.72 -5.73
N LEU A 165 -2.70 12.54 -5.06
CA LEU A 165 -2.46 12.99 -3.69
C LEU A 165 -2.00 14.45 -3.62
N TYR A 166 -1.20 14.91 -4.58
CA TYR A 166 -0.50 16.19 -4.49
C TYR A 166 -0.95 17.24 -5.52
N GLU A 167 -1.81 16.91 -6.48
CA GLU A 167 -2.40 17.92 -7.34
C GLU A 167 -3.29 18.85 -6.53
N PHE A 168 -2.97 20.15 -6.53
CA PHE A 168 -3.89 21.13 -6.02
C PHE A 168 -4.94 21.45 -7.07
N LYS A 169 -6.19 21.10 -6.76
CA LYS A 169 -7.35 21.37 -7.63
C LYS A 169 -8.08 22.62 -7.17
N GLU A 170 -8.62 23.36 -8.13
CA GLU A 170 -9.51 24.50 -7.84
C GLU A 170 -10.67 24.05 -6.94
N ASN A 171 -10.94 24.83 -5.90
CA ASN A 171 -12.03 24.57 -4.97
C ASN A 171 -12.56 25.90 -4.38
N ASN A 172 -13.71 25.82 -3.70
CA ASN A 172 -14.38 26.99 -3.15
C ASN A 172 -13.84 27.46 -1.79
N TYR A 173 -12.82 26.80 -1.25
CA TYR A 173 -12.35 27.03 0.12
C TYR A 173 -10.96 27.64 0.21
N THR A 174 -10.14 27.41 -0.80
CA THR A 174 -8.72 27.81 -0.77
C THR A 174 -8.29 28.37 -2.11
N GLU A 175 -7.77 29.61 -2.09
CA GLU A 175 -7.13 30.23 -3.25
C GLU A 175 -5.61 30.00 -3.19
N ALA A 176 -5.08 29.25 -4.14
CA ALA A 176 -3.64 29.00 -4.26
C ALA A 176 -3.22 28.95 -5.75
N PRO A 177 -3.37 30.07 -6.50
CA PRO A 177 -3.16 30.09 -7.95
C PRO A 177 -1.75 29.71 -8.35
N GLY A 178 -0.75 29.93 -7.47
CA GLY A 178 0.66 29.61 -7.75
C GLY A 178 0.98 28.12 -7.77
N VAL A 179 0.08 27.25 -7.30
CA VAL A 179 0.27 25.78 -7.28
C VAL A 179 -0.84 25.04 -8.04
N LEU A 180 -1.79 25.77 -8.61
CA LEU A 180 -2.88 25.16 -9.37
C LEU A 180 -2.36 24.39 -10.57
N GLY A 181 -2.77 23.14 -10.71
CA GLY A 181 -2.34 22.24 -11.79
C GLY A 181 -0.89 21.75 -11.68
N LEU A 182 -0.21 22.01 -10.56
CA LEU A 182 1.10 21.42 -10.26
C LEU A 182 0.92 20.10 -9.51
N GLY A 183 1.64 19.07 -9.99
CA GLY A 183 1.76 17.78 -9.35
C GLY A 183 3.02 17.68 -8.48
N VAL A 184 3.93 16.80 -8.84
CA VAL A 184 5.17 16.50 -8.12
C VAL A 184 6.39 16.60 -9.06
N PRO A 185 7.62 16.68 -8.56
CA PRO A 185 8.83 16.62 -9.40
C PRO A 185 8.92 15.31 -10.19
N ILE A 186 9.35 15.39 -11.44
CA ILE A 186 9.67 14.22 -12.26
C ILE A 186 11.14 13.82 -12.01
N VAL A 187 11.35 12.56 -11.60
CA VAL A 187 12.68 11.97 -11.37
C VAL A 187 12.82 10.74 -12.26
N LEU A 188 13.73 10.79 -13.22
CA LEU A 188 13.98 9.74 -14.19
C LEU A 188 15.34 9.07 -13.91
N PRO A 189 15.68 7.93 -14.56
CA PRO A 189 16.95 7.22 -14.34
C PRO A 189 18.20 8.07 -14.56
N GLU A 190 18.14 9.06 -15.44
CA GLU A 190 19.23 9.99 -15.78
C GLU A 190 19.29 11.21 -14.86
N THR A 191 18.27 11.45 -14.02
CA THR A 191 18.24 12.62 -13.13
C THR A 191 19.36 12.54 -12.10
N THR A 192 20.27 13.49 -12.16
CA THR A 192 21.40 13.60 -11.22
C THR A 192 20.96 14.14 -9.87
N GLU A 193 21.75 13.90 -8.81
CA GLU A 193 21.50 14.44 -7.49
C GLU A 193 21.40 15.98 -7.48
N ALA A 194 22.21 16.65 -8.28
CA ALA A 194 22.20 18.10 -8.38
C ALA A 194 20.89 18.62 -9.02
N GLU A 195 20.41 17.94 -10.04
CA GLU A 195 19.12 18.23 -10.67
C GLU A 195 17.96 17.92 -9.71
N ALA A 196 18.01 16.80 -9.02
CA ALA A 196 16.97 16.41 -8.05
C ALA A 196 16.81 17.44 -6.93
N LYS A 197 17.89 18.04 -6.43
CA LYS A 197 17.86 19.09 -5.40
C LYS A 197 17.15 20.38 -5.83
N ASN A 198 17.11 20.66 -7.12
CA ASN A 198 16.52 21.87 -7.69
C ASN A 198 15.34 21.55 -8.63
N ASN A 199 14.74 20.37 -8.48
CA ASN A 199 13.67 19.89 -9.33
C ASN A 199 12.31 20.45 -8.85
N PRO A 200 11.70 21.41 -9.55
CA PRO A 200 10.43 21.98 -9.15
C PRO A 200 9.29 20.96 -9.39
N ARG A 201 8.14 21.25 -8.81
CA ARG A 201 6.91 20.53 -9.14
C ARG A 201 6.58 20.69 -10.63
N ALA A 202 6.40 19.58 -11.32
CA ALA A 202 5.97 19.56 -12.71
C ALA A 202 4.45 19.82 -12.82
N LYS A 203 4.02 20.26 -13.98
CA LYS A 203 2.59 20.29 -14.28
C LYS A 203 2.04 18.88 -14.32
N VAL A 204 0.80 18.72 -13.88
CA VAL A 204 0.10 17.43 -13.91
C VAL A 204 0.07 16.85 -15.33
N ASP A 205 -0.19 17.69 -16.34
CA ASP A 205 -0.19 17.27 -17.75
C ASP A 205 1.17 16.70 -18.17
N ASP A 206 2.26 17.38 -17.78
CA ASP A 206 3.62 16.91 -18.10
C ASP A 206 3.92 15.54 -17.46
N ILE A 207 3.42 15.29 -16.24
CA ILE A 207 3.61 13.99 -15.57
C ILE A 207 2.86 12.88 -16.32
N TYR A 208 1.64 13.14 -16.78
CA TYR A 208 0.90 12.16 -17.60
C TYR A 208 1.59 11.93 -18.95
N ASP A 209 2.00 12.99 -19.63
CA ASP A 209 2.52 12.92 -21.01
C ASP A 209 3.96 12.40 -21.07
N GLN A 210 4.79 12.64 -20.04
CA GLN A 210 6.20 12.25 -20.03
C GLN A 210 6.47 10.95 -19.25
N VAL A 211 5.59 10.57 -18.29
CA VAL A 211 5.85 9.42 -17.43
C VAL A 211 4.67 8.43 -17.47
N ILE A 212 3.48 8.82 -17.01
CA ILE A 212 2.42 7.84 -16.74
C ILE A 212 2.01 7.08 -18.00
N PHE A 213 1.61 7.77 -19.06
CA PHE A 213 1.19 7.10 -20.30
C PHE A 213 2.35 6.44 -21.04
N PRO A 214 3.52 7.09 -21.25
CA PRO A 214 4.65 6.43 -21.90
C PRO A 214 5.13 5.17 -21.17
N ASP A 215 5.15 5.17 -19.86
CA ASP A 215 5.56 4.00 -19.08
C ASP A 215 4.52 2.86 -19.18
N LEU A 216 3.22 3.19 -19.11
CA LEU A 216 2.18 2.19 -19.30
C LEU A 216 2.14 1.62 -20.73
N ASP A 217 2.47 2.43 -21.74
CA ASP A 217 2.58 1.97 -23.13
C ASP A 217 3.77 1.00 -23.30
N LYS A 218 4.92 1.34 -22.74
CA LYS A 218 6.09 0.44 -22.73
C LYS A 218 5.82 -0.84 -21.94
N ALA A 219 5.16 -0.74 -20.78
CA ALA A 219 4.80 -1.92 -20.00
C ALA A 219 3.84 -2.85 -20.78
N GLU A 220 2.86 -2.29 -21.48
CA GLU A 220 1.94 -3.06 -22.34
C GLU A 220 2.69 -3.77 -23.48
N GLU A 221 3.61 -3.08 -24.16
CA GLU A 221 4.43 -3.66 -25.23
C GLU A 221 5.33 -4.79 -24.70
N LEU A 222 6.08 -4.52 -23.65
CA LEU A 222 7.06 -5.46 -23.07
C LEU A 222 6.41 -6.71 -22.47
N LEU A 223 5.21 -6.57 -21.91
CA LEU A 223 4.47 -7.67 -21.28
C LEU A 223 3.48 -8.32 -22.26
N SER A 224 3.51 -7.95 -23.55
CA SER A 224 2.67 -8.59 -24.56
C SER A 224 2.94 -10.09 -24.61
N GLY A 225 1.89 -10.92 -24.36
CA GLY A 225 2.02 -12.36 -24.28
C GLY A 225 2.63 -12.92 -22.99
N PHE A 226 2.99 -12.08 -22.03
CA PHE A 226 3.47 -12.53 -20.73
C PHE A 226 2.32 -13.12 -19.90
N THR A 227 2.60 -14.25 -19.24
CA THR A 227 1.67 -14.87 -18.29
C THR A 227 2.27 -14.80 -16.91
N ALA A 228 1.62 -14.07 -16.00
CA ALA A 228 2.06 -13.97 -14.62
C ALA A 228 1.96 -15.33 -13.92
N PRO A 229 2.99 -15.76 -13.19
CA PRO A 229 2.99 -17.06 -12.51
C PRO A 229 2.01 -17.11 -11.32
N ASP A 230 1.69 -15.96 -10.75
CA ASP A 230 0.83 -15.82 -9.58
C ASP A 230 0.10 -14.47 -9.56
N LYS A 231 -0.62 -14.19 -8.48
CA LYS A 231 -1.37 -12.94 -8.27
C LYS A 231 -0.52 -11.79 -7.70
N TYR A 232 0.73 -12.02 -7.37
CA TYR A 232 1.64 -11.02 -6.83
C TYR A 232 2.54 -10.41 -7.90
N THR A 233 2.62 -11.07 -9.05
CA THR A 233 3.39 -10.63 -10.21
C THR A 233 2.56 -9.68 -11.09
N ILE A 234 3.19 -8.62 -11.60
CA ILE A 234 2.54 -7.71 -12.55
C ILE A 234 2.16 -8.47 -13.82
N SER A 235 0.92 -8.31 -14.25
CA SER A 235 0.35 -8.96 -15.44
C SER A 235 -0.10 -7.92 -16.46
N PRO A 236 -0.28 -8.29 -17.73
CA PRO A 236 -0.94 -7.43 -18.73
C PRO A 236 -2.30 -6.90 -18.26
N ALA A 237 -3.06 -7.72 -17.53
CA ALA A 237 -4.35 -7.31 -16.97
C ALA A 237 -4.21 -6.15 -15.97
N LEU A 238 -3.16 -6.17 -15.11
CA LEU A 238 -2.89 -5.06 -14.22
C LEU A 238 -2.50 -3.79 -14.98
N VAL A 239 -1.65 -3.90 -16.01
CA VAL A 239 -1.26 -2.76 -16.84
C VAL A 239 -2.49 -2.12 -17.50
N TYR A 240 -3.40 -2.91 -18.05
CA TYR A 240 -4.68 -2.41 -18.58
C TYR A 240 -5.52 -1.73 -17.48
N GLY A 241 -5.55 -2.29 -16.27
CA GLY A 241 -6.24 -1.69 -15.15
C GLY A 241 -5.66 -0.34 -14.73
N LEU A 242 -4.33 -0.20 -14.74
CA LEU A 242 -3.66 1.06 -14.48
C LEU A 242 -3.93 2.10 -15.59
N LYS A 243 -3.93 1.68 -16.86
CA LYS A 243 -4.34 2.55 -17.98
C LYS A 243 -5.79 3.01 -17.85
N ALA A 244 -6.71 2.11 -17.49
CA ALA A 244 -8.11 2.46 -17.25
C ALA A 244 -8.23 3.54 -16.16
N ARG A 245 -7.51 3.40 -15.05
CA ARG A 245 -7.49 4.39 -13.97
C ARG A 245 -6.87 5.72 -14.42
N ALA A 246 -5.75 5.69 -15.14
CA ALA A 246 -5.09 6.90 -15.64
C ALA A 246 -6.01 7.69 -16.59
N TRP A 247 -6.65 7.01 -17.54
CA TRP A 247 -7.61 7.65 -18.44
C TRP A 247 -8.85 8.17 -17.73
N LEU A 248 -9.35 7.45 -16.72
CA LEU A 248 -10.50 7.92 -15.92
C LEU A 248 -10.16 9.20 -15.15
N GLU A 249 -9.01 9.26 -14.50
CA GLU A 249 -8.56 10.48 -13.78
C GLU A 249 -8.39 11.66 -14.75
N ARG A 250 -7.81 11.42 -15.93
CA ARG A 250 -7.71 12.47 -16.98
C ARG A 250 -9.08 12.92 -17.45
N GLY A 251 -9.98 11.99 -17.73
CA GLY A 251 -11.35 12.30 -18.13
C GLY A 251 -12.09 13.13 -17.09
N THR A 252 -11.92 12.78 -15.82
CA THR A 252 -12.53 13.51 -14.71
C THR A 252 -11.93 14.92 -14.55
N ALA A 253 -10.60 15.04 -14.59
CA ALA A 253 -9.91 16.31 -14.43
C ALA A 253 -10.18 17.30 -15.56
N LYS A 254 -10.36 16.82 -16.79
CA LYS A 254 -10.54 17.66 -17.99
C LYS A 254 -11.98 17.69 -18.50
N ASN A 255 -12.88 16.90 -17.91
CA ASN A 255 -14.23 16.65 -18.42
C ASN A 255 -14.20 16.16 -19.88
N ASP A 256 -13.30 15.21 -20.16
CA ASP A 256 -12.98 14.74 -21.51
C ASP A 256 -13.72 13.43 -21.80
N ALA A 257 -14.67 13.48 -22.75
CA ALA A 257 -15.47 12.33 -23.15
C ALA A 257 -14.65 11.21 -23.82
N GLU A 258 -13.59 11.55 -24.57
CA GLU A 258 -12.75 10.56 -25.24
C GLU A 258 -11.87 9.81 -24.23
N ALA A 259 -11.40 10.50 -23.20
CA ALA A 259 -10.68 9.87 -22.11
C ALA A 259 -11.56 8.87 -21.32
N TYR A 260 -12.84 9.15 -21.14
CA TYR A 260 -13.78 8.18 -20.54
C TYR A 260 -14.00 6.95 -21.42
N VAL A 261 -14.05 7.11 -22.75
CA VAL A 261 -14.13 6.00 -23.70
C VAL A 261 -12.87 5.11 -23.57
N SER A 262 -11.68 5.73 -23.58
CA SER A 262 -10.41 5.02 -23.39
C SER A 262 -10.37 4.28 -22.05
N ALA A 263 -10.81 4.92 -20.97
CA ALA A 263 -10.89 4.29 -19.65
C ALA A 263 -11.78 3.04 -19.67
N ALA A 264 -12.95 3.11 -20.31
CA ALA A 264 -13.87 1.99 -20.41
C ALA A 264 -13.31 0.85 -21.28
N GLU A 265 -12.59 1.17 -22.36
CA GLU A 265 -11.93 0.17 -23.22
C GLU A 265 -10.82 -0.57 -22.47
N TYR A 266 -9.93 0.14 -21.80
CA TYR A 266 -8.87 -0.48 -20.99
C TYR A 266 -9.41 -1.26 -19.80
N ALA A 267 -10.48 -0.80 -19.14
CA ALA A 267 -11.16 -1.56 -18.10
C ALA A 267 -11.68 -2.90 -18.64
N ARG A 268 -12.28 -2.90 -19.83
CA ARG A 268 -12.75 -4.14 -20.48
C ARG A 268 -11.59 -5.07 -20.85
N LEU A 269 -10.46 -4.52 -21.33
CA LEU A 269 -9.25 -5.30 -21.59
C LEU A 269 -8.73 -5.94 -20.32
N ALA A 270 -8.66 -5.19 -19.21
CA ALA A 270 -8.24 -5.71 -17.91
C ALA A 270 -9.13 -6.86 -17.42
N ILE A 271 -10.46 -6.70 -17.50
CA ILE A 271 -11.43 -7.73 -17.13
C ILE A 271 -11.21 -9.00 -17.95
N ASN A 272 -11.13 -8.87 -19.27
CA ASN A 272 -10.99 -10.00 -20.18
C ASN A 272 -9.64 -10.72 -20.01
N ALA A 273 -8.55 -9.97 -19.84
CA ALA A 273 -7.21 -10.53 -19.71
C ALA A 273 -6.98 -11.18 -18.33
N SER A 274 -7.66 -10.71 -17.28
CA SER A 274 -7.46 -11.21 -15.91
C SER A 274 -8.01 -12.61 -15.70
N GLY A 275 -9.07 -13.00 -16.42
CA GLY A 275 -9.85 -14.20 -16.13
C GLY A 275 -10.51 -14.21 -14.74
N CYS A 276 -10.53 -13.05 -14.06
CA CYS A 276 -11.12 -12.92 -12.73
C CYS A 276 -12.64 -12.88 -12.77
N THR A 277 -13.26 -13.27 -11.66
CA THR A 277 -14.69 -13.19 -11.43
C THR A 277 -14.99 -12.47 -10.13
N PRO A 278 -16.05 -11.64 -10.06
CA PRO A 278 -16.42 -11.02 -8.78
C PRO A 278 -16.66 -12.06 -7.68
N LEU A 279 -16.39 -11.69 -6.43
CA LEU A 279 -16.71 -12.52 -5.27
C LEU A 279 -18.22 -12.78 -5.21
N THR A 280 -18.59 -14.02 -4.93
CA THR A 280 -19.95 -14.34 -4.50
C THR A 280 -20.20 -13.80 -3.09
N GLN A 281 -21.47 -13.72 -2.66
CA GLN A 281 -21.80 -13.33 -1.30
C GLN A 281 -21.08 -14.22 -0.26
N GLU A 282 -21.07 -15.53 -0.46
CA GLU A 282 -20.41 -16.47 0.43
C GLU A 282 -18.91 -16.22 0.56
N GLN A 283 -18.23 -15.95 -0.57
CA GLN A 283 -16.81 -15.61 -0.58
C GLN A 283 -16.54 -14.24 0.04
N TRP A 284 -17.43 -13.26 -0.17
CA TRP A 284 -17.32 -11.93 0.41
C TRP A 284 -17.38 -11.97 1.94
N GLU A 285 -18.28 -12.78 2.47
CA GLU A 285 -18.57 -12.92 3.89
C GLU A 285 -17.71 -13.99 4.60
N ASP A 286 -16.80 -14.65 3.87
CA ASP A 286 -15.91 -15.66 4.45
C ASP A 286 -14.98 -15.01 5.50
N PRO A 287 -15.07 -15.44 6.78
CA PRO A 287 -14.25 -14.84 7.84
C PRO A 287 -12.77 -15.21 7.78
N SER A 288 -12.39 -16.14 6.93
CA SER A 288 -11.00 -16.64 6.82
C SER A 288 -10.30 -16.21 5.55
N ASN A 289 -11.02 -16.12 4.41
CA ASN A 289 -10.40 -15.93 3.10
C ASN A 289 -11.10 -14.88 2.22
N GLY A 290 -11.95 -14.04 2.79
CA GLY A 290 -12.71 -13.04 2.03
C GLY A 290 -11.80 -11.97 1.38
N PHE A 291 -11.42 -10.96 2.16
CA PHE A 291 -10.62 -9.82 1.70
C PHE A 291 -9.15 -9.85 2.16
N ASN A 292 -8.66 -10.96 2.65
CA ASN A 292 -7.35 -11.09 3.29
C ASN A 292 -6.41 -12.06 2.57
N SER A 293 -6.84 -12.60 1.43
CA SER A 293 -6.03 -13.50 0.59
C SER A 293 -6.24 -13.22 -0.88
N ALA A 294 -5.17 -12.92 -1.60
CA ALA A 294 -5.19 -12.71 -3.05
C ALA A 294 -5.34 -14.01 -3.84
N THR A 295 -5.10 -15.17 -3.22
CA THR A 295 -5.08 -16.47 -3.88
C THR A 295 -6.27 -17.37 -3.55
N ALA A 296 -6.97 -17.14 -2.43
CA ALA A 296 -8.10 -17.97 -2.02
C ALA A 296 -9.31 -17.86 -2.96
N ASN A 297 -9.46 -16.73 -3.65
CA ASN A 297 -10.54 -16.44 -4.57
C ASN A 297 -10.01 -15.90 -5.90
N ASN A 298 -10.71 -16.14 -7.00
CA ASN A 298 -10.32 -15.63 -8.31
C ASN A 298 -10.88 -14.22 -8.61
N ALA A 299 -10.99 -13.35 -7.61
CA ALA A 299 -11.51 -12.00 -7.75
C ALA A 299 -10.42 -10.93 -7.87
N TRP A 300 -9.18 -11.29 -7.61
CA TRP A 300 -8.06 -10.37 -7.51
C TRP A 300 -7.22 -10.40 -8.77
N ILE A 301 -6.97 -9.22 -9.35
CA ILE A 301 -6.08 -9.06 -10.50
C ILE A 301 -4.63 -9.08 -10.06
N TRP A 302 -4.38 -8.48 -8.90
CA TRP A 302 -3.05 -8.37 -8.32
C TRP A 302 -3.16 -8.19 -6.80
N GLY A 303 -2.13 -8.53 -6.06
CA GLY A 303 -2.04 -8.32 -4.63
C GLY A 303 -0.61 -8.12 -4.16
N LEU A 304 -0.47 -7.59 -2.95
CA LEU A 304 0.79 -7.54 -2.23
C LEU A 304 0.74 -8.56 -1.11
N ALA A 305 1.72 -9.44 -1.07
CA ALA A 305 1.88 -10.41 0.01
C ALA A 305 2.68 -9.79 1.15
N LEU A 306 2.20 -9.95 2.39
CA LEU A 306 2.99 -9.68 3.58
C LEU A 306 3.39 -11.04 4.21
N PRO A 307 4.64 -11.48 4.09
CA PRO A 307 5.10 -12.73 4.69
C PRO A 307 4.93 -12.72 6.21
N SER A 308 4.48 -13.84 6.79
CA SER A 308 4.20 -13.93 8.23
C SER A 308 5.43 -13.65 9.11
N GLU A 309 6.63 -13.99 8.65
CA GLU A 309 7.89 -13.64 9.31
C GLU A 309 8.15 -12.15 9.36
N SER A 310 7.65 -11.38 8.39
CA SER A 310 7.80 -9.92 8.30
C SER A 310 6.74 -9.16 9.11
N VAL A 311 5.70 -9.83 9.60
CA VAL A 311 4.67 -9.17 10.41
C VAL A 311 5.25 -8.75 11.76
N ALA A 312 5.16 -7.45 12.03
CA ALA A 312 5.65 -6.82 13.25
C ALA A 312 4.48 -6.26 14.08
N ASN A 313 3.60 -7.11 14.54
CA ASN A 313 2.46 -6.79 15.40
C ASN A 313 1.61 -5.60 14.88
N LEU A 314 1.87 -4.38 15.37
CA LEU A 314 1.09 -3.18 15.01
C LEU A 314 1.37 -2.63 13.60
N PHE A 315 2.42 -3.10 12.94
CA PHE A 315 2.87 -2.59 11.63
C PHE A 315 2.25 -3.38 10.48
N CYS A 316 0.95 -3.55 10.49
CA CYS A 316 0.25 -4.19 9.38
C CYS A 316 -1.18 -3.68 9.24
N PHE A 317 -1.74 -3.85 8.05
CA PHE A 317 -3.09 -3.42 7.71
C PHE A 317 -4.14 -3.99 8.67
N THR A 318 -4.05 -5.28 8.98
CA THR A 318 -5.01 -5.99 9.83
C THR A 318 -5.02 -5.45 11.26
N ALA A 319 -3.86 -5.03 11.81
CA ALA A 319 -3.79 -4.43 13.13
C ALA A 319 -4.65 -3.17 13.27
N HIS A 320 -4.81 -2.40 12.20
CA HIS A 320 -5.55 -1.14 12.18
C HIS A 320 -6.97 -1.25 11.63
N MET A 321 -7.21 -2.19 10.73
CA MET A 321 -8.49 -2.28 10.03
C MET A 321 -9.39 -3.43 10.52
N SER A 322 -8.84 -4.45 11.14
CA SER A 322 -9.66 -5.57 11.61
C SER A 322 -10.20 -5.33 13.01
N THR A 323 -11.52 -5.37 13.17
CA THR A 323 -12.19 -5.34 14.47
C THR A 323 -12.08 -6.67 15.22
N GLU A 324 -11.72 -7.76 14.54
CA GLU A 324 -11.69 -9.11 15.13
C GLU A 324 -10.30 -9.55 15.59
N ASN A 325 -9.21 -8.80 15.30
CA ASN A 325 -7.90 -9.15 15.83
C ASN A 325 -7.85 -8.99 17.37
N ALA A 326 -7.07 -9.83 18.07
CA ALA A 326 -6.92 -9.78 19.52
C ALA A 326 -5.58 -9.20 19.98
N TRP A 327 -4.71 -8.76 19.05
CA TRP A 327 -3.36 -8.30 19.37
C TRP A 327 -3.17 -6.80 19.22
N SER A 328 -4.14 -6.07 18.66
CA SER A 328 -4.02 -4.63 18.43
C SER A 328 -5.28 -3.89 18.86
N ALA A 329 -5.12 -2.92 19.75
CA ALA A 329 -6.19 -2.01 20.14
C ALA A 329 -6.62 -1.05 19.01
N TYR A 330 -5.80 -0.83 17.99
CA TYR A 330 -6.15 0.09 16.89
C TYR A 330 -7.35 -0.37 16.06
N GLY A 331 -7.49 -1.67 15.81
CA GLY A 331 -8.60 -2.19 15.05
C GLY A 331 -9.84 -2.52 15.90
N ASN A 332 -9.65 -3.02 17.11
CA ASN A 332 -10.75 -3.52 17.94
C ASN A 332 -11.29 -2.49 18.95
N ASP A 333 -10.46 -1.63 19.54
CA ASP A 333 -10.90 -0.63 20.51
C ASP A 333 -11.21 0.73 19.84
N ALA A 334 -10.43 1.13 18.83
CA ALA A 334 -10.70 2.29 17.98
C ALA A 334 -11.25 1.84 16.62
N CYS A 335 -12.37 1.15 16.62
CA CYS A 335 -12.95 0.55 15.44
C CYS A 335 -13.05 1.52 14.27
N ARG A 336 -12.64 1.06 13.08
CA ARG A 336 -12.93 1.76 11.82
C ARG A 336 -14.37 1.43 11.44
N CYS A 337 -15.17 2.45 11.31
CA CYS A 337 -16.59 2.34 10.98
C CYS A 337 -16.84 2.97 9.60
N ILE A 338 -17.89 2.55 8.94
CA ILE A 338 -18.40 3.30 7.80
C ILE A 338 -19.15 4.54 8.28
N ASN A 339 -19.05 5.63 7.54
CA ASN A 339 -19.92 6.80 7.75
C ASN A 339 -21.40 6.38 7.69
N SER A 340 -22.20 6.79 8.68
CA SER A 340 -23.59 6.38 8.79
C SER A 340 -24.46 6.81 7.60
N ASN A 341 -24.18 7.99 7.03
CA ASN A 341 -24.91 8.44 5.84
C ASN A 341 -24.59 7.56 4.63
N LEU A 342 -23.30 7.19 4.46
CA LEU A 342 -22.88 6.27 3.41
C LEU A 342 -23.50 4.89 3.61
N TYR A 343 -23.47 4.34 4.82
CA TYR A 343 -24.12 3.07 5.15
C TYR A 343 -25.60 3.06 4.81
N ASN A 344 -26.33 4.12 5.18
CA ASN A 344 -27.76 4.24 4.93
C ASN A 344 -28.11 4.46 3.45
N SER A 345 -27.14 4.86 2.61
CA SER A 345 -27.30 4.95 1.17
C SER A 345 -27.15 3.61 0.42
N ILE A 346 -26.60 2.58 1.08
CA ILE A 346 -26.46 1.25 0.49
C ILE A 346 -27.82 0.57 0.43
N ASP A 347 -28.21 0.08 -0.75
CA ASP A 347 -29.47 -0.67 -0.94
C ASP A 347 -29.53 -1.86 0.03
N LEU A 348 -30.68 -2.07 0.67
CA LEU A 348 -30.88 -3.17 1.62
C LEU A 348 -30.68 -4.56 1.01
N ARG A 349 -30.81 -4.69 -0.32
CA ARG A 349 -30.58 -5.93 -1.05
C ARG A 349 -29.12 -6.17 -1.41
N ASP A 350 -28.26 -5.18 -1.21
CA ASP A 350 -26.84 -5.29 -1.49
C ASP A 350 -26.14 -5.98 -0.32
N PHE A 351 -25.75 -7.25 -0.52
CA PHE A 351 -25.09 -8.03 0.52
C PHE A 351 -23.77 -7.40 1.01
N ARG A 352 -23.17 -6.51 0.24
CA ARG A 352 -21.95 -5.78 0.65
C ARG A 352 -22.18 -4.91 1.87
N ARG A 353 -23.46 -4.57 2.16
CA ARG A 353 -23.88 -3.91 3.40
C ARG A 353 -23.47 -4.70 4.64
N HIS A 354 -23.40 -6.04 4.55
CA HIS A 354 -22.96 -6.92 5.63
C HIS A 354 -21.47 -6.81 5.98
N SER A 355 -20.71 -5.98 5.26
CA SER A 355 -19.33 -5.63 5.62
C SER A 355 -19.24 -4.75 6.87
N TRP A 356 -20.37 -4.24 7.35
CA TRP A 356 -20.46 -3.37 8.51
C TRP A 356 -21.59 -3.81 9.42
N LEU A 357 -21.42 -3.62 10.73
CA LEU A 357 -22.40 -4.02 11.71
C LEU A 357 -23.63 -3.10 11.71
N ASP A 358 -24.78 -3.66 11.41
CA ASP A 358 -26.05 -2.93 11.41
C ASP A 358 -26.40 -2.46 12.85
N PRO A 359 -26.81 -1.21 13.07
CA PRO A 359 -27.22 -0.71 14.38
C PRO A 359 -28.39 -1.49 14.97
N ASP A 360 -29.29 -2.02 14.13
CA ASP A 360 -30.47 -2.76 14.56
C ASP A 360 -30.18 -4.21 15.00
N ARG A 361 -28.92 -4.70 14.82
CA ARG A 361 -28.54 -6.10 15.15
C ARG A 361 -28.76 -6.51 16.61
N LYS A 362 -28.86 -5.54 17.51
CA LYS A 362 -29.06 -5.73 18.95
C LYS A 362 -30.53 -5.70 19.34
N ASP A 363 -31.42 -5.28 18.45
CA ASP A 363 -32.85 -5.16 18.71
C ASP A 363 -33.52 -6.55 18.55
N PRO A 364 -34.06 -7.15 19.63
CA PRO A 364 -34.67 -8.47 19.56
C PRO A 364 -35.99 -8.49 18.77
N GLU A 365 -36.59 -7.31 18.49
CA GLU A 365 -37.82 -7.19 17.72
C GLU A 365 -37.55 -7.05 16.21
N LYS A 366 -36.30 -6.87 15.83
CA LYS A 366 -35.88 -6.74 14.43
C LYS A 366 -35.17 -7.99 13.95
N GLU A 367 -35.44 -8.37 12.71
CA GLU A 367 -34.66 -9.38 12.02
C GLU A 367 -33.24 -8.86 11.79
N SER A 368 -32.25 -9.54 12.35
CA SER A 368 -30.85 -9.18 12.19
C SER A 368 -30.12 -10.20 11.32
N TYR A 369 -29.17 -9.72 10.53
CA TYR A 369 -28.30 -10.58 9.75
C TYR A 369 -27.43 -11.45 10.67
N ASP A 370 -27.22 -12.72 10.29
CA ASP A 370 -26.35 -13.64 11.02
C ASP A 370 -24.90 -13.50 10.57
N TYR A 371 -24.20 -12.55 11.18
CA TYR A 371 -22.81 -12.22 10.85
C TYR A 371 -21.88 -13.39 11.20
N LYS A 372 -21.07 -13.81 10.23
CA LYS A 372 -20.02 -14.80 10.45
C LYS A 372 -18.80 -14.14 11.11
N SER A 373 -18.24 -14.76 12.14
CA SER A 373 -17.05 -14.30 12.87
C SER A 373 -15.93 -15.32 12.78
N CYS A 374 -14.68 -14.86 12.76
CA CYS A 374 -13.51 -15.71 12.96
C CYS A 374 -13.22 -15.97 14.45
N ARG A 375 -13.83 -15.19 15.37
CA ARG A 375 -13.66 -15.35 16.82
C ARG A 375 -14.55 -16.44 17.38
N LYS A 376 -14.09 -17.08 18.46
CA LYS A 376 -14.84 -18.13 19.17
C LYS A 376 -16.13 -17.63 19.80
N GLU A 377 -16.14 -16.37 20.24
CA GLU A 377 -17.28 -15.68 20.84
C GLU A 377 -18.39 -15.39 19.80
N GLY A 378 -18.03 -15.38 18.52
CA GLY A 378 -18.97 -15.25 17.41
C GLY A 378 -19.84 -14.00 17.49
N LYS A 379 -21.17 -14.18 17.40
CA LYS A 379 -22.15 -13.09 17.39
C LYS A 379 -22.12 -12.24 18.67
N GLU A 380 -21.82 -12.83 19.83
CA GLU A 380 -21.77 -12.11 21.11
C GLU A 380 -20.73 -11.02 21.06
N TYR A 381 -19.56 -11.31 20.50
CA TYR A 381 -18.51 -10.31 20.29
C TYR A 381 -18.98 -9.14 19.43
N PHE A 382 -19.67 -9.39 18.32
CA PHE A 382 -20.17 -8.33 17.46
C PHE A 382 -21.21 -7.43 18.15
N ASN A 383 -21.92 -7.92 19.14
CA ASN A 383 -22.84 -7.11 19.93
C ASN A 383 -22.13 -6.12 20.88
N GLU A 384 -20.87 -6.37 21.23
CA GLU A 384 -20.05 -5.46 22.03
C GLU A 384 -19.43 -4.33 21.22
N LEU A 385 -19.24 -4.54 19.91
CA LEU A 385 -18.65 -3.54 19.01
C LEU A 385 -19.61 -2.36 18.76
N PRO A 386 -19.09 -1.18 18.38
CA PRO A 386 -19.90 -0.05 17.98
C PRO A 386 -20.71 -0.36 16.71
N ASP A 387 -21.79 0.39 16.53
CA ASP A 387 -22.57 0.35 15.31
C ASP A 387 -21.73 0.81 14.13
N TYR A 388 -22.00 0.25 12.95
CA TYR A 388 -21.27 0.51 11.71
C TYR A 388 -19.81 0.03 11.71
N ALA A 389 -19.35 -0.70 12.73
CA ALA A 389 -17.99 -1.22 12.77
C ALA A 389 -17.69 -2.12 11.57
N ASN A 390 -16.49 -1.98 11.03
CA ASN A 390 -16.01 -2.73 9.88
C ASN A 390 -15.72 -4.18 10.26
N ILE A 391 -16.35 -5.11 9.55
CA ILE A 391 -16.07 -6.55 9.61
C ILE A 391 -15.69 -7.14 8.25
N LYS A 392 -15.38 -6.27 7.27
CA LYS A 392 -14.89 -6.67 5.95
C LYS A 392 -13.47 -7.22 6.00
N PHE A 393 -12.61 -6.55 6.76
CA PHE A 393 -11.19 -6.91 6.86
C PHE A 393 -10.94 -7.73 8.12
N ARG A 394 -10.46 -8.94 7.93
CA ARG A 394 -10.28 -9.94 8.99
C ARG A 394 -8.84 -10.41 9.05
N PRO A 395 -8.42 -11.02 10.18
CA PRO A 395 -7.12 -11.68 10.25
C PRO A 395 -6.99 -12.75 9.17
N ALA A 396 -5.82 -12.84 8.54
CA ALA A 396 -5.57 -13.87 7.55
C ALA A 396 -5.84 -15.27 8.12
N GLN A 397 -6.46 -16.14 7.35
CA GLN A 397 -6.87 -17.50 7.75
C GLN A 397 -7.80 -17.53 8.98
N GLY A 398 -8.41 -16.41 9.36
CA GLY A 398 -9.18 -16.29 10.58
C GLY A 398 -8.36 -16.37 11.89
N ALA A 399 -7.03 -16.21 11.81
CA ALA A 399 -6.10 -16.36 12.94
C ALA A 399 -6.10 -15.11 13.85
N TYR A 400 -7.20 -14.85 14.53
CA TYR A 400 -7.41 -13.63 15.31
C TYR A 400 -6.57 -13.54 16.60
N GLU A 401 -6.05 -14.66 17.13
CA GLU A 401 -5.16 -14.70 18.30
C GLU A 401 -3.67 -14.63 17.94
N ASP A 402 -3.31 -14.98 16.72
CA ASP A 402 -1.90 -15.04 16.24
C ASP A 402 -1.58 -13.88 15.31
N PHE A 403 -0.81 -12.90 15.79
CA PHE A 403 -0.48 -11.73 14.99
C PHE A 403 0.44 -12.05 13.79
N LYS A 404 1.26 -13.10 13.86
CA LYS A 404 2.14 -13.49 12.74
C LYS A 404 1.32 -14.04 11.56
N VAL A 405 0.40 -14.94 11.84
CA VAL A 405 -0.46 -15.50 10.81
C VAL A 405 -1.56 -14.52 10.42
N GLY A 406 -2.31 -14.01 11.39
CA GLY A 406 -3.46 -13.14 11.13
C GLY A 406 -3.08 -11.76 10.58
N GLY A 407 -1.88 -11.26 10.89
CA GLY A 407 -1.36 -10.02 10.35
C GLY A 407 -0.83 -10.14 8.92
N ALA A 408 -0.52 -11.36 8.47
CA ALA A 408 -0.03 -11.66 7.12
C ALA A 408 -1.17 -11.66 6.07
N ALA A 409 -2.08 -10.69 6.18
CA ALA A 409 -3.14 -10.51 5.21
C ALA A 409 -2.60 -9.85 3.93
N ASP A 410 -2.95 -10.41 2.79
CA ASP A 410 -2.65 -9.81 1.50
C ASP A 410 -3.35 -8.45 1.36
N HIS A 411 -2.74 -7.58 0.57
CA HIS A 411 -3.34 -6.31 0.17
C HIS A 411 -3.74 -6.37 -1.31
N PRO A 412 -4.95 -6.87 -1.64
CA PRO A 412 -5.31 -7.17 -3.01
C PRO A 412 -5.94 -6.00 -3.76
N LEU A 413 -5.71 -5.93 -5.06
CA LEU A 413 -6.42 -5.08 -6.00
C LEU A 413 -7.49 -5.91 -6.73
N SER A 414 -8.74 -5.67 -6.44
CA SER A 414 -9.85 -6.44 -7.02
C SER A 414 -10.29 -5.93 -8.38
N LEU A 415 -10.97 -6.81 -9.12
CA LEU A 415 -11.66 -6.47 -10.36
C LEU A 415 -12.68 -5.33 -10.17
N ILE A 416 -13.34 -5.26 -9.03
CA ILE A 416 -14.32 -4.22 -8.70
C ILE A 416 -13.66 -2.84 -8.67
N HIS A 417 -12.45 -2.72 -8.15
CA HIS A 417 -11.72 -1.45 -8.12
C HIS A 417 -11.39 -0.90 -9.52
N ILE A 418 -11.45 -1.72 -10.54
CA ILE A 418 -11.28 -1.32 -11.94
C ILE A 418 -12.62 -1.03 -12.60
N SER A 419 -13.66 -1.81 -12.29
CA SER A 419 -14.99 -1.70 -12.93
C SER A 419 -15.92 -0.68 -12.26
N GLU A 420 -15.70 -0.29 -11.00
CA GLU A 420 -16.51 0.71 -10.27
C GLU A 420 -16.04 2.19 -10.37
N PRO A 421 -15.02 2.57 -11.14
CA PRO A 421 -14.75 4.00 -11.39
C PRO A 421 -15.94 4.73 -12.04
N THR A 422 -16.91 3.99 -12.57
CA THR A 422 -18.09 4.53 -13.27
C THR A 422 -19.28 4.79 -12.34
N ARG A 423 -19.22 4.48 -11.04
CA ARG A 423 -20.24 4.99 -10.12
C ARG A 423 -20.09 6.50 -10.04
N PRO A 424 -21.08 7.29 -10.43
CA PRO A 424 -21.04 8.70 -10.13
C PRO A 424 -20.86 8.80 -8.61
N ARG A 425 -19.75 9.33 -8.15
CA ARG A 425 -19.68 9.87 -6.80
C ARG A 425 -20.83 10.87 -6.75
N LEU A 426 -21.86 10.57 -6.00
CA LEU A 426 -22.85 11.57 -5.62
C LEU A 426 -22.09 12.60 -4.80
N ILE A 427 -21.46 13.53 -5.51
CA ILE A 427 -20.95 14.76 -4.94
C ILE A 427 -22.22 15.60 -4.71
N SER A 428 -22.69 15.56 -3.47
CA SER A 428 -23.64 16.55 -2.98
C SER A 428 -22.91 17.85 -2.73
#